data_1934ccb62186271fdcae90a4013e9b9c
#
_entry.id   1934ccb62186271fdcae90a4013e9b9c
#
_cell.length_a   1.000
_cell.length_b   1.000
_cell.length_c   1.000
_cell.angle_alpha   90.00
_cell.angle_beta   90.00
_cell.angle_gamma   90.00
#
_symmetry.space_group_name_H-M   'P 1'
#
loop_
_entity.id
_entity.type
_entity.pdbx_description
1 polymer ?
#
loop_
_entity_poly.entity_id
_entity_poly.type
_entity_poly.pdbx_seq_one_letter_code
_entity_poly.pdbx_strand_id
1 'polypeptide(L)'
;RHVLVDEYQDTNHAQYALVRELVGAHPQGNTREQGPYPDTPPPGELTVVGDSDQSIYAFRGADIRNITDFESDYPNAHIILLEQNYRSTQNILSAANAVIERNPNRRPKKLWTASGEGTKIVGYVAESEHAEARYIAQEIDRLADEHGIKPSDVAIFYRTNAQSRALEELLMRAGLPYRVVGGTRFYERKEIKDALAYLRALSNPDDDVSVRRILNEPKRGIGAKSETVVADHASAQRISFFAAARAAAAEPGSVPGLGAAAVKKYAQFVKLMDDLAQ
;
A
#
# COMPACT_ATOMS: atom_id res chain seq x y z
N ARG A 1 34.31 7.93 10.34
CA ARG A 1 32.95 7.82 9.76
C ARG A 1 32.23 6.73 10.51
N HIS A 2 30.93 6.95 10.82
CA HIS A 2 30.07 5.94 11.42
C HIS A 2 28.87 5.75 10.47
N VAL A 3 28.57 4.51 10.13
CA VAL A 3 27.42 4.12 9.32
C VAL A 3 26.55 3.22 10.18
N LEU A 4 25.29 3.60 10.35
CA LEU A 4 24.28 2.86 11.10
C LEU A 4 23.18 2.45 10.12
N VAL A 5 22.87 1.16 10.05
CA VAL A 5 21.83 0.63 9.17
C VAL A 5 20.84 -0.15 10.00
N ASP A 6 19.58 0.25 9.93
CA ASP A 6 18.47 -0.47 10.57
C ASP A 6 17.75 -1.35 9.53
N GLU A 7 17.01 -2.36 10.00
CA GLU A 7 16.28 -3.33 9.17
C GLU A 7 17.17 -3.95 8.08
N TYR A 8 18.39 -4.34 8.44
CA TYR A 8 19.41 -4.75 7.47
C TYR A 8 19.02 -5.97 6.64
N GLN A 9 18.12 -6.84 7.13
CA GLN A 9 17.57 -7.99 6.41
C GLN A 9 16.75 -7.60 5.19
N ASP A 10 16.27 -6.34 5.11
CA ASP A 10 15.43 -5.85 4.02
C ASP A 10 16.24 -5.09 2.95
N THR A 11 17.56 -5.06 3.08
CA THR A 11 18.44 -4.42 2.11
C THR A 11 18.56 -5.24 0.83
N ASN A 12 18.57 -4.57 -0.31
CA ASN A 12 18.91 -5.16 -1.59
C ASN A 12 20.42 -5.09 -1.87
N HIS A 13 20.87 -5.77 -2.93
CA HIS A 13 22.29 -5.79 -3.30
C HIS A 13 22.89 -4.41 -3.56
N ALA A 14 22.15 -3.49 -4.17
CA ALA A 14 22.65 -2.14 -4.44
C ALA A 14 22.84 -1.34 -3.14
N GLN A 15 21.92 -1.48 -2.18
CA GLN A 15 22.03 -0.88 -0.85
C GLN A 15 23.22 -1.47 -0.06
N TYR A 16 23.37 -2.80 -0.11
CA TYR A 16 24.54 -3.47 0.45
C TYR A 16 25.86 -2.92 -0.12
N ALA A 17 25.96 -2.82 -1.46
CA ALA A 17 27.14 -2.29 -2.12
C ALA A 17 27.41 -0.82 -1.73
N LEU A 18 26.36 0.00 -1.64
CA LEU A 18 26.47 1.39 -1.20
C LEU A 18 27.00 1.49 0.25
N VAL A 19 26.45 0.70 1.17
CA VAL A 19 26.91 0.66 2.57
C VAL A 19 28.39 0.28 2.63
N ARG A 20 28.77 -0.76 1.90
CA ARG A 20 30.17 -1.22 1.81
C ARG A 20 31.11 -0.15 1.32
N GLU A 21 30.75 0.58 0.26
CA GLU A 21 31.56 1.66 -0.30
C GLU A 21 31.64 2.85 0.66
N LEU A 22 30.57 3.19 1.36
CA LEU A 22 30.56 4.26 2.37
C LEU A 22 31.48 3.98 3.54
N VAL A 23 31.53 2.73 3.98
CA VAL A 23 32.39 2.29 5.06
C VAL A 23 33.84 2.16 4.61
N GLY A 24 34.08 1.83 3.35
CA GLY A 24 35.42 1.58 2.82
C GLY A 24 36.01 0.24 3.28
N ALA A 25 35.23 -0.66 3.85
CA ALA A 25 35.63 -1.99 4.25
C ALA A 25 35.36 -2.99 3.11
N HIS A 26 36.34 -3.83 2.80
CA HIS A 26 36.16 -4.95 1.87
C HIS A 26 35.92 -6.23 2.66
N PRO A 27 34.92 -7.09 2.26
CA PRO A 27 34.55 -8.29 2.97
C PRO A 27 35.66 -9.32 3.23
N GLN A 28 36.76 -9.27 2.51
CA GLN A 28 37.84 -10.25 2.63
C GLN A 28 39.02 -9.79 3.51
N GLY A 29 38.81 -8.87 4.44
CA GLY A 29 39.87 -8.42 5.35
C GLY A 29 41.03 -7.67 4.63
N ASN A 30 40.97 -7.47 3.37
CA ASN A 30 41.83 -6.58 2.67
C ASN A 30 41.41 -5.13 3.01
N THR A 31 41.96 -4.62 4.11
CA THR A 31 42.23 -3.19 4.17
C THR A 31 42.85 -2.85 2.79
N ARG A 32 42.18 -1.96 2.04
CA ARG A 32 42.85 -1.41 0.85
C ARG A 32 44.28 -1.08 1.26
N GLU A 33 45.23 -1.94 0.88
CA GLU A 33 46.61 -1.48 0.78
C GLU A 33 46.50 -0.17 0.03
N GLN A 34 47.05 0.88 0.61
CA GLN A 34 47.02 2.27 0.18
C GLN A 34 46.70 2.38 -1.32
N GLY A 35 45.42 2.70 -1.63
CA GLY A 35 45.08 2.97 -3.02
C GLY A 35 46.02 4.03 -3.58
N PRO A 36 46.08 4.23 -4.90
CA PRO A 36 47.03 5.16 -5.53
C PRO A 36 46.91 6.61 -5.05
N TYR A 37 46.00 6.87 -4.12
CA TYR A 37 45.80 8.18 -3.48
C TYR A 37 46.21 8.12 -2.03
N PRO A 38 47.28 8.86 -1.63
CA PRO A 38 47.79 8.87 -0.25
C PRO A 38 46.82 9.41 0.80
N ASP A 39 45.71 10.02 0.39
CA ASP A 39 44.69 10.62 1.27
C ASP A 39 43.44 9.78 1.45
N THR A 40 43.47 8.45 1.24
CA THR A 40 42.33 7.60 1.46
C THR A 40 42.00 7.57 2.96
N PRO A 41 40.84 8.06 3.41
CA PRO A 41 40.50 8.05 4.83
C PRO A 41 40.41 6.62 5.36
N PRO A 42 40.70 6.41 6.66
CA PRO A 42 40.56 5.08 7.27
C PRO A 42 39.14 4.52 7.11
N PRO A 43 38.99 3.18 7.11
CA PRO A 43 37.69 2.55 7.09
C PRO A 43 36.77 3.14 8.16
N GLY A 44 35.48 3.31 7.82
CA GLY A 44 34.48 3.75 8.77
C GLY A 44 34.01 2.60 9.66
N GLU A 45 33.38 2.93 10.76
CA GLU A 45 32.70 1.97 11.61
C GLU A 45 31.30 1.68 11.06
N LEU A 46 30.96 0.40 10.96
CA LEU A 46 29.65 -0.08 10.52
C LEU A 46 28.91 -0.75 11.68
N THR A 47 27.72 -0.29 11.97
CA THR A 47 26.78 -0.96 12.84
C THR A 47 25.51 -1.27 12.09
N VAL A 48 25.10 -2.54 12.07
CA VAL A 48 23.86 -2.97 11.45
C VAL A 48 22.94 -3.56 12.52
N VAL A 49 21.67 -3.28 12.41
CA VAL A 49 20.62 -3.86 13.24
C VAL A 49 19.60 -4.52 12.32
N GLY A 50 19.17 -5.72 12.66
CA GLY A 50 18.19 -6.45 11.85
C GLY A 50 17.80 -7.78 12.46
N ASP A 51 16.78 -8.37 11.88
CA ASP A 51 16.22 -9.65 12.27
C ASP A 51 15.97 -10.51 11.03
N SER A 52 16.81 -11.52 10.82
CA SER A 52 16.66 -12.44 9.67
C SER A 52 15.30 -13.14 9.65
N ASP A 53 14.65 -13.33 10.80
CA ASP A 53 13.33 -13.93 10.91
C ASP A 53 12.21 -12.99 10.40
N GLN A 54 12.50 -11.70 10.23
CA GLN A 54 11.56 -10.68 9.71
C GLN A 54 11.83 -10.29 8.25
N SER A 55 12.68 -11.01 7.53
CA SER A 55 12.94 -10.77 6.11
C SER A 55 11.73 -11.15 5.26
N ILE A 56 10.84 -10.20 4.99
CA ILE A 56 9.58 -10.40 4.24
C ILE A 56 9.53 -9.64 2.91
N TYR A 57 10.60 -8.91 2.53
CA TYR A 57 10.63 -8.04 1.35
C TYR A 57 11.43 -8.61 0.16
N ALA A 58 11.64 -9.93 0.10
CA ALA A 58 12.31 -10.57 -1.05
C ALA A 58 11.64 -10.22 -2.39
N PHE A 59 10.30 -10.08 -2.44
CA PHE A 59 9.55 -9.65 -3.62
C PHE A 59 9.83 -8.20 -4.05
N ARG A 60 10.48 -7.38 -3.19
CA ARG A 60 10.95 -6.03 -3.49
C ARG A 60 12.45 -5.99 -3.77
N GLY A 61 13.10 -7.14 -3.86
CA GLY A 61 14.52 -7.26 -4.14
C GLY A 61 15.43 -7.28 -2.91
N ALA A 62 14.86 -7.40 -1.69
CA ALA A 62 15.68 -7.66 -0.49
C ALA A 62 16.38 -9.00 -0.60
N ASP A 63 17.63 -9.04 -0.13
CA ASP A 63 18.43 -10.26 -0.12
C ASP A 63 18.83 -10.62 1.32
N ILE A 64 18.22 -11.68 1.84
CA ILE A 64 18.49 -12.15 3.20
C ILE A 64 19.97 -12.50 3.44
N ARG A 65 20.71 -12.83 2.38
CA ARG A 65 22.16 -13.13 2.49
C ARG A 65 22.95 -11.96 3.03
N ASN A 66 22.51 -10.73 2.81
CA ASN A 66 23.19 -9.55 3.35
C ASN A 66 23.31 -9.61 4.87
N ILE A 67 22.34 -10.20 5.59
CA ILE A 67 22.42 -10.35 7.04
C ILE A 67 22.92 -11.74 7.47
N THR A 68 22.59 -12.81 6.73
CA THR A 68 23.03 -14.17 7.10
C THR A 68 24.52 -14.37 6.88
N ASP A 69 25.08 -13.76 5.86
CA ASP A 69 26.49 -13.88 5.48
C ASP A 69 27.36 -12.75 6.06
N PHE A 70 26.77 -11.87 6.88
CA PHE A 70 27.44 -10.69 7.43
C PHE A 70 28.75 -11.02 8.15
N GLU A 71 28.78 -12.12 8.91
CA GLU A 71 30.00 -12.56 9.62
C GLU A 71 31.09 -13.02 8.65
N SER A 72 30.71 -13.59 7.50
CA SER A 72 31.66 -13.96 6.44
C SER A 72 32.23 -12.71 5.75
N ASP A 73 31.38 -11.70 5.57
CA ASP A 73 31.77 -10.45 4.95
C ASP A 73 32.58 -9.56 5.90
N TYR A 74 32.29 -9.64 7.20
CA TYR A 74 32.95 -8.86 8.26
C TYR A 74 33.41 -9.76 9.40
N PRO A 75 34.51 -10.51 9.23
CA PRO A 75 34.98 -11.52 10.21
C PRO A 75 35.29 -10.98 11.62
N ASN A 76 35.57 -9.69 11.72
CA ASN A 76 35.84 -9.01 12.98
C ASN A 76 34.59 -8.37 13.61
N ALA A 77 33.39 -8.61 13.06
CA ALA A 77 32.18 -8.04 13.59
C ALA A 77 31.86 -8.58 14.99
N HIS A 78 31.49 -7.69 15.90
CA HIS A 78 30.97 -8.06 17.20
C HIS A 78 29.46 -8.21 17.13
N ILE A 79 28.93 -9.40 17.47
CA ILE A 79 27.51 -9.71 17.36
C ILE A 79 26.88 -9.71 18.74
N ILE A 80 25.80 -8.97 18.87
CA ILE A 80 24.99 -8.87 20.08
C ILE A 80 23.57 -9.36 19.77
N LEU A 81 23.10 -10.37 20.48
CA LEU A 81 21.73 -10.86 20.38
C LEU A 81 20.82 -10.10 21.33
N LEU A 82 19.77 -9.49 20.80
CA LEU A 82 18.73 -8.78 21.54
C LEU A 82 17.50 -9.69 21.68
N GLU A 83 17.49 -10.55 22.70
CA GLU A 83 16.44 -11.56 22.87
C GLU A 83 15.29 -11.12 23.79
N GLN A 84 15.51 -10.09 24.61
CA GLN A 84 14.44 -9.55 25.45
C GLN A 84 13.51 -8.66 24.62
N ASN A 85 12.23 -9.03 24.60
CA ASN A 85 11.15 -8.28 23.93
C ASN A 85 10.38 -7.44 24.96
N TYR A 86 10.13 -6.18 24.61
CA TYR A 86 9.42 -5.21 25.45
C TYR A 86 8.04 -4.84 24.89
N ARG A 87 7.67 -5.40 23.73
CA ARG A 87 6.43 -5.07 23.02
C ARG A 87 5.29 -6.03 23.36
N SER A 88 5.61 -7.31 23.41
CA SER A 88 4.60 -8.39 23.44
C SER A 88 4.64 -9.18 24.74
N THR A 89 3.52 -9.78 25.09
CA THR A 89 3.42 -10.76 26.20
C THR A 89 3.93 -12.13 25.77
N GLN A 90 4.19 -13.01 26.73
CA GLN A 90 4.84 -14.31 26.49
C GLN A 90 4.02 -15.23 25.59
N ASN A 91 2.67 -15.23 25.69
CA ASN A 91 1.82 -16.05 24.82
C ASN A 91 2.01 -15.71 23.33
N ILE A 92 2.14 -14.43 23.00
CA ILE A 92 2.41 -13.97 21.63
C ILE A 92 3.80 -14.44 21.18
N LEU A 93 4.82 -14.24 22.02
CA LEU A 93 6.19 -14.64 21.71
C LEU A 93 6.33 -16.16 21.57
N SER A 94 5.65 -16.92 22.40
CA SER A 94 5.67 -18.39 22.34
C SER A 94 5.09 -18.89 21.01
N ALA A 95 3.98 -18.32 20.56
CA ALA A 95 3.39 -18.65 19.26
C ALA A 95 4.30 -18.24 18.10
N ALA A 96 4.87 -17.04 18.15
CA ALA A 96 5.80 -16.55 17.12
C ALA A 96 7.06 -17.42 17.05
N ASN A 97 7.68 -17.76 18.20
CA ASN A 97 8.83 -18.65 18.26
C ASN A 97 8.51 -20.03 17.66
N ALA A 98 7.35 -20.62 17.99
CA ALA A 98 6.95 -21.93 17.48
C ALA A 98 6.71 -21.94 15.96
N VAL A 99 6.24 -20.84 15.37
CA VAL A 99 6.09 -20.71 13.91
C VAL A 99 7.45 -20.57 13.24
N ILE A 100 8.29 -19.64 13.73
CA ILE A 100 9.54 -19.30 13.07
C ILE A 100 10.62 -20.37 13.23
N GLU A 101 10.55 -21.18 14.30
CA GLU A 101 11.47 -22.29 14.55
C GLU A 101 11.51 -23.32 13.42
N ARG A 102 10.46 -23.38 12.60
CA ARG A 102 10.36 -24.29 11.45
C ARG A 102 11.10 -23.80 10.22
N ASN A 103 11.59 -22.57 10.20
CA ASN A 103 12.36 -22.05 9.06
C ASN A 103 13.74 -22.71 9.01
N PRO A 104 14.17 -23.22 7.83
CA PRO A 104 15.52 -23.74 7.66
C PRO A 104 16.56 -22.62 7.70
N ASN A 105 17.79 -22.97 8.04
CA ASN A 105 18.96 -22.06 8.05
C ASN A 105 18.83 -20.83 8.96
N ARG A 106 18.03 -20.95 9.99
CA ARG A 106 17.79 -19.89 10.97
C ARG A 106 18.93 -19.85 12.00
N ARG A 107 19.36 -18.65 12.39
CA ARG A 107 20.20 -18.45 13.57
C ARG A 107 19.34 -18.69 14.82
N PRO A 108 19.69 -19.64 15.72
CA PRO A 108 18.90 -19.89 16.91
C PRO A 108 18.84 -18.65 17.81
N LYS A 109 17.65 -18.18 18.10
CA LYS A 109 17.34 -17.17 19.12
C LYS A 109 15.97 -17.47 19.69
N LYS A 110 15.73 -17.07 20.94
CA LYS A 110 14.46 -17.28 21.62
C LYS A 110 14.03 -16.00 22.29
N LEU A 111 13.04 -15.35 21.70
CA LEU A 111 12.47 -14.15 22.29
C LEU A 111 11.73 -14.48 23.59
N TRP A 112 11.98 -13.67 24.60
CA TRP A 112 11.32 -13.73 25.90
C TRP A 112 10.95 -12.33 26.38
N THR A 113 10.02 -12.24 27.34
CA THR A 113 9.57 -10.95 27.90
C THR A 113 9.40 -11.02 29.41
N ALA A 114 9.55 -9.88 30.07
CA ALA A 114 9.19 -9.69 31.48
C ALA A 114 7.73 -9.23 31.67
N SER A 115 6.97 -9.00 30.60
CA SER A 115 5.59 -8.48 30.63
C SER A 115 4.52 -9.53 31.00
N GLY A 116 4.94 -10.72 31.47
CA GLY A 116 4.02 -11.80 31.85
C GLY A 116 3.41 -12.55 30.66
N GLU A 117 2.51 -13.47 30.94
CA GLU A 117 1.95 -14.37 29.93
C GLU A 117 0.98 -13.67 28.97
N GLY A 118 0.18 -12.73 29.46
CA GLY A 118 -0.85 -12.04 28.67
C GLY A 118 -2.06 -12.91 28.32
N THR A 119 -2.95 -12.34 27.52
CA THR A 119 -4.16 -13.02 27.04
C THR A 119 -3.82 -14.13 26.05
N LYS A 120 -4.59 -15.21 26.04
CA LYS A 120 -4.46 -16.30 25.06
C LYS A 120 -4.81 -15.83 23.67
N ILE A 121 -4.13 -16.38 22.65
CA ILE A 121 -4.45 -16.17 21.26
C ILE A 121 -5.75 -16.91 20.93
N VAL A 122 -6.69 -16.24 20.27
CA VAL A 122 -7.96 -16.79 19.81
C VAL A 122 -7.87 -17.10 18.33
N GLY A 123 -8.22 -18.31 17.94
CA GLY A 123 -8.38 -18.72 16.54
C GLY A 123 -9.86 -18.72 16.19
N TYR A 124 -10.20 -18.13 15.06
CA TYR A 124 -11.57 -18.12 14.51
C TYR A 124 -11.54 -18.51 13.03
N VAL A 125 -12.43 -19.42 12.64
CA VAL A 125 -12.59 -19.84 11.24
C VAL A 125 -13.99 -19.43 10.79
N ALA A 126 -14.04 -18.50 9.84
CA ALA A 126 -15.30 -17.99 9.30
C ALA A 126 -15.72 -18.79 8.04
N GLU A 127 -17.02 -18.83 7.77
CA GLU A 127 -17.60 -19.45 6.57
C GLU A 127 -17.40 -18.57 5.31
N SER A 128 -17.18 -17.27 5.49
CA SER A 128 -16.97 -16.30 4.41
C SER A 128 -16.19 -15.09 4.88
N GLU A 129 -15.66 -14.31 3.93
CA GLU A 129 -14.99 -13.05 4.19
C GLU A 129 -15.88 -12.03 4.93
N HIS A 130 -17.19 -12.05 4.66
CA HIS A 130 -18.15 -11.19 5.36
C HIS A 130 -18.40 -11.65 6.79
N ALA A 131 -18.41 -12.97 7.04
CA ALA A 131 -18.53 -13.51 8.40
C ALA A 131 -17.27 -13.20 9.21
N GLU A 132 -16.09 -13.31 8.62
CA GLU A 132 -14.82 -12.90 9.22
C GLU A 132 -14.84 -11.41 9.60
N ALA A 133 -15.19 -10.53 8.67
CA ALA A 133 -15.26 -9.10 8.91
C ALA A 133 -16.29 -8.74 10.01
N ARG A 134 -17.42 -9.45 10.06
CA ARG A 134 -18.44 -9.28 11.12
C ARG A 134 -17.89 -9.66 12.48
N TYR A 135 -17.21 -10.80 12.57
CA TYR A 135 -16.57 -11.23 13.81
C TYR A 135 -15.57 -10.19 14.30
N ILE A 136 -14.73 -9.65 13.41
CA ILE A 136 -13.73 -8.62 13.76
C ILE A 136 -14.42 -7.37 14.32
N ALA A 137 -15.47 -6.88 13.66
CA ALA A 137 -16.19 -5.70 14.14
C ALA A 137 -16.85 -5.94 15.52
N GLN A 138 -17.48 -7.09 15.71
CA GLN A 138 -18.08 -7.48 16.99
C GLN A 138 -17.02 -7.62 18.09
N GLU A 139 -15.86 -8.15 17.77
CA GLU A 139 -14.78 -8.30 18.74
C GLU A 139 -14.18 -6.94 19.13
N ILE A 140 -14.08 -5.98 18.20
CA ILE A 140 -13.68 -4.60 18.50
C ILE A 140 -14.67 -3.95 19.47
N ASP A 141 -15.98 -4.08 19.22
CA ASP A 141 -17.01 -3.53 20.09
C ASP A 141 -16.95 -4.19 21.47
N ARG A 142 -16.85 -5.53 21.53
CA ARG A 142 -16.71 -6.27 22.80
C ARG A 142 -15.50 -5.81 23.61
N LEU A 143 -14.36 -5.64 22.96
CA LEU A 143 -13.12 -5.18 23.61
C LEU A 143 -13.23 -3.73 24.11
N ALA A 144 -13.96 -2.90 23.40
CA ALA A 144 -14.25 -1.53 23.83
C ALA A 144 -15.15 -1.52 25.07
N ASP A 145 -16.23 -2.31 25.07
CA ASP A 145 -17.20 -2.36 26.15
C ASP A 145 -16.64 -3.04 27.42
N GLU A 146 -15.97 -4.18 27.27
CA GLU A 146 -15.48 -4.96 28.41
C GLU A 146 -14.14 -4.50 28.96
N HIS A 147 -13.26 -3.95 28.11
CA HIS A 147 -11.89 -3.65 28.46
C HIS A 147 -11.49 -2.19 28.22
N GLY A 148 -12.37 -1.35 27.67
CA GLY A 148 -12.10 0.05 27.38
C GLY A 148 -11.06 0.26 26.27
N ILE A 149 -10.83 -0.74 25.42
CA ILE A 149 -9.88 -0.66 24.30
C ILE A 149 -10.45 0.25 23.23
N LYS A 150 -9.68 1.23 22.79
CA LYS A 150 -10.11 2.16 21.74
C LYS A 150 -9.89 1.54 20.37
N PRO A 151 -10.70 1.86 19.35
CA PRO A 151 -10.45 1.42 17.97
C PRO A 151 -9.04 1.80 17.46
N SER A 152 -8.47 2.90 17.95
CA SER A 152 -7.07 3.30 17.66
C SER A 152 -6.00 2.32 18.16
N ASP A 153 -6.35 1.46 19.12
CA ASP A 153 -5.43 0.50 19.72
C ASP A 153 -5.52 -0.87 19.04
N VAL A 154 -6.40 -0.99 18.03
CA VAL A 154 -6.61 -2.22 17.27
C VAL A 154 -5.97 -2.11 15.88
N ALA A 155 -5.23 -3.13 15.49
CA ALA A 155 -4.69 -3.25 14.12
C ALA A 155 -5.18 -4.55 13.47
N ILE A 156 -5.65 -4.43 12.23
CA ILE A 156 -6.10 -5.56 11.41
C ILE A 156 -5.07 -5.76 10.29
N PHE A 157 -4.46 -6.94 10.26
CA PHE A 157 -3.48 -7.31 9.24
C PHE A 157 -4.10 -8.26 8.23
N TYR A 158 -3.78 -8.06 6.95
CA TYR A 158 -4.20 -8.92 5.86
C TYR A 158 -3.07 -9.11 4.84
N ARG A 159 -3.11 -10.19 4.07
CA ARG A 159 -2.03 -10.54 3.12
C ARG A 159 -2.11 -9.76 1.83
N THR A 160 -3.29 -9.50 1.31
CA THR A 160 -3.50 -8.81 0.03
C THR A 160 -4.52 -7.68 0.16
N ASN A 161 -4.33 -6.62 -0.62
CA ASN A 161 -5.24 -5.47 -0.60
C ASN A 161 -6.69 -5.83 -1.00
N ALA A 162 -6.91 -6.94 -1.69
CA ALA A 162 -8.26 -7.40 -2.04
C ALA A 162 -9.08 -7.77 -0.79
N GLN A 163 -8.44 -8.28 0.25
CA GLN A 163 -9.08 -8.68 1.52
C GLN A 163 -9.63 -7.48 2.30
N SER A 164 -9.08 -6.26 2.09
CA SER A 164 -9.54 -5.08 2.83
C SER A 164 -10.99 -4.71 2.53
N ARG A 165 -11.53 -5.09 1.35
CA ARG A 165 -12.86 -4.66 0.90
C ARG A 165 -13.96 -5.05 1.87
N ALA A 166 -14.06 -6.33 2.23
CA ALA A 166 -15.09 -6.82 3.14
C ALA A 166 -14.97 -6.18 4.53
N LEU A 167 -13.72 -5.98 5.00
CA LEU A 167 -13.43 -5.28 6.25
C LEU A 167 -13.88 -3.83 6.21
N GLU A 168 -13.49 -3.09 5.16
CA GLU A 168 -13.86 -1.67 5.00
C GLU A 168 -15.36 -1.48 4.91
N GLU A 169 -16.08 -2.31 4.13
CA GLU A 169 -17.53 -2.25 4.01
C GLU A 169 -18.23 -2.45 5.36
N LEU A 170 -17.76 -3.42 6.16
CA LEU A 170 -18.39 -3.71 7.44
C LEU A 170 -18.04 -2.68 8.52
N LEU A 171 -16.79 -2.24 8.61
CA LEU A 171 -16.38 -1.19 9.55
C LEU A 171 -17.14 0.12 9.28
N MET A 172 -17.36 0.48 8.00
CA MET A 172 -18.19 1.63 7.65
C MET A 172 -19.64 1.46 8.08
N ARG A 173 -20.25 0.27 7.85
CA ARG A 173 -21.63 -0.01 8.27
C ARG A 173 -21.80 -0.01 9.79
N ALA A 174 -20.77 -0.47 10.50
CA ALA A 174 -20.75 -0.46 11.96
C ALA A 174 -20.42 0.93 12.55
N GLY A 175 -20.09 1.93 11.71
CA GLY A 175 -19.71 3.26 12.19
C GLY A 175 -18.33 3.29 12.88
N LEU A 176 -17.54 2.25 12.74
CA LEU A 176 -16.20 2.15 13.33
C LEU A 176 -15.18 2.94 12.49
N PRO A 177 -14.49 3.93 13.07
CA PRO A 177 -13.47 4.68 12.35
C PRO A 177 -12.26 3.80 12.06
N TYR A 178 -11.76 3.83 10.83
CA TYR A 178 -10.57 3.06 10.42
C TYR A 178 -9.66 3.87 9.50
N ARG A 179 -8.40 3.42 9.41
CA ARG A 179 -7.39 3.94 8.48
C ARG A 179 -6.68 2.78 7.79
N VAL A 180 -6.62 2.81 6.46
CA VAL A 180 -5.78 1.89 5.68
C VAL A 180 -4.35 2.42 5.63
N VAL A 181 -3.39 1.61 6.05
CA VAL A 181 -1.97 1.95 6.05
C VAL A 181 -1.28 1.22 4.90
N GLY A 182 -0.45 1.94 4.13
CA GLY A 182 0.30 1.37 3.02
C GLY A 182 -0.50 1.12 1.74
N GLY A 183 -1.75 1.57 1.67
CA GLY A 183 -2.61 1.47 0.49
C GLY A 183 -3.64 2.60 0.43
N THR A 184 -4.33 2.71 -0.70
CA THR A 184 -5.53 3.53 -0.81
C THR A 184 -6.76 2.70 -0.40
N ARG A 185 -7.72 3.33 0.29
CA ARG A 185 -9.02 2.70 0.56
C ARG A 185 -9.60 2.15 -0.73
N PHE A 186 -10.27 1.00 -0.69
CA PHE A 186 -10.80 0.35 -1.88
C PHE A 186 -11.60 1.31 -2.77
N TYR A 187 -12.54 2.04 -2.17
CA TYR A 187 -13.37 3.01 -2.89
C TYR A 187 -12.65 4.31 -3.28
N GLU A 188 -11.45 4.55 -2.79
CA GLU A 188 -10.63 5.70 -3.17
C GLU A 188 -9.72 5.42 -4.37
N ARG A 189 -9.58 4.15 -4.77
CA ARG A 189 -8.81 3.76 -5.95
C ARG A 189 -9.41 4.38 -7.19
N LYS A 190 -8.54 4.86 -8.10
CA LYS A 190 -8.95 5.55 -9.31
C LYS A 190 -9.93 4.70 -10.12
N GLU A 191 -9.58 3.44 -10.35
CA GLU A 191 -10.35 2.49 -11.16
C GLU A 191 -11.75 2.25 -10.59
N ILE A 192 -11.85 2.19 -9.26
CA ILE A 192 -13.13 2.00 -8.57
C ILE A 192 -13.99 3.27 -8.65
N LYS A 193 -13.38 4.43 -8.45
CA LYS A 193 -14.07 5.73 -8.62
C LYS A 193 -14.56 5.91 -10.05
N ASP A 194 -13.78 5.48 -11.05
CA ASP A 194 -14.16 5.55 -12.45
C ASP A 194 -15.33 4.61 -12.76
N ALA A 195 -15.27 3.35 -12.30
CA ALA A 195 -16.35 2.39 -12.44
C ALA A 195 -17.65 2.87 -11.77
N LEU A 196 -17.56 3.38 -10.55
CA LEU A 196 -18.72 3.96 -9.85
C LEU A 196 -19.29 5.17 -10.56
N ALA A 197 -18.43 6.00 -11.16
CA ALA A 197 -18.88 7.16 -11.94
C ALA A 197 -19.64 6.72 -13.22
N TYR A 198 -19.23 5.63 -13.88
CA TYR A 198 -20.02 5.03 -14.97
C TYR A 198 -21.41 4.61 -14.49
N LEU A 199 -21.49 3.85 -13.40
CA LEU A 199 -22.77 3.38 -12.85
C LEU A 199 -23.69 4.55 -12.45
N ARG A 200 -23.13 5.60 -11.84
CA ARG A 200 -23.88 6.79 -11.45
C ARG A 200 -24.37 7.57 -12.67
N ALA A 201 -23.51 7.78 -13.67
CA ALA A 201 -23.87 8.47 -14.89
C ALA A 201 -24.93 7.71 -15.71
N LEU A 202 -24.93 6.36 -15.67
CA LEU A 202 -25.97 5.54 -16.27
C LEU A 202 -27.30 5.64 -15.50
N SER A 203 -27.25 5.66 -14.17
CA SER A 203 -28.42 5.83 -13.32
C SER A 203 -29.01 7.25 -13.35
N ASN A 204 -28.13 8.25 -13.45
CA ASN A 204 -28.49 9.66 -13.53
C ASN A 204 -27.56 10.39 -14.53
N PRO A 205 -27.98 10.54 -15.81
CA PRO A 205 -27.20 11.25 -16.82
C PRO A 205 -26.97 12.74 -16.52
N ASP A 206 -27.72 13.32 -15.61
CA ASP A 206 -27.58 14.71 -15.20
C ASP A 206 -26.57 14.91 -14.04
N ASP A 207 -25.91 13.82 -13.58
CA ASP A 207 -24.78 13.91 -12.65
C ASP A 207 -23.51 14.35 -13.40
N ASP A 208 -23.36 15.66 -13.56
CA ASP A 208 -22.22 16.27 -14.27
C ASP A 208 -20.87 15.87 -13.70
N VAL A 209 -20.78 15.63 -12.39
CA VAL A 209 -19.53 15.22 -11.73
C VAL A 209 -19.10 13.83 -12.21
N SER A 210 -20.02 12.89 -12.23
CA SER A 210 -19.76 11.52 -12.70
C SER A 210 -19.54 11.48 -14.22
N VAL A 211 -20.35 12.16 -15.00
CA VAL A 211 -20.22 12.23 -16.47
C VAL A 211 -18.86 12.82 -16.87
N ARG A 212 -18.47 13.95 -16.30
CA ARG A 212 -17.19 14.60 -16.62
C ARG A 212 -16.00 13.77 -16.18
N ARG A 213 -16.13 13.05 -15.08
CA ARG A 213 -15.10 12.12 -14.63
C ARG A 213 -14.79 11.02 -15.62
N ILE A 214 -15.82 10.42 -16.25
CA ILE A 214 -15.68 9.31 -17.19
C ILE A 214 -15.49 9.76 -18.64
N LEU A 215 -15.67 11.04 -18.93
CA LEU A 215 -15.63 11.59 -20.28
C LEU A 215 -14.38 11.15 -21.07
N ASN A 216 -13.24 11.11 -20.41
CA ASN A 216 -11.95 10.75 -21.01
C ASN A 216 -11.26 9.57 -20.28
N GLU A 217 -12.03 8.74 -19.59
CA GLU A 217 -11.60 7.47 -18.99
C GLU A 217 -12.45 6.31 -19.55
N PRO A 218 -11.84 5.39 -20.31
CA PRO A 218 -10.48 5.41 -20.86
C PRO A 218 -10.26 6.59 -21.83
N LYS A 219 -8.99 6.89 -22.12
CA LYS A 219 -8.63 8.05 -22.98
C LYS A 219 -9.35 8.01 -24.33
N ARG A 220 -10.17 9.05 -24.60
CA ARG A 220 -10.89 9.25 -25.88
C ARG A 220 -10.35 10.44 -26.67
N GLY A 221 -9.33 11.13 -26.12
CA GLY A 221 -8.72 12.30 -26.75
C GLY A 221 -9.62 13.54 -26.71
N ILE A 222 -10.57 13.60 -25.76
CA ILE A 222 -11.35 14.81 -25.48
C ILE A 222 -10.47 15.71 -24.62
N GLY A 223 -10.04 16.84 -25.17
CA GLY A 223 -9.16 17.77 -24.48
C GLY A 223 -9.91 18.72 -23.56
N ALA A 224 -9.23 19.26 -22.55
CA ALA A 224 -9.80 20.19 -21.58
C ALA A 224 -10.49 21.40 -22.24
N LYS A 225 -9.93 21.94 -23.34
CA LYS A 225 -10.53 23.06 -24.07
C LYS A 225 -11.93 22.72 -24.61
N SER A 226 -12.10 21.53 -25.19
CA SER A 226 -13.41 21.10 -25.72
C SER A 226 -14.38 20.76 -24.58
N GLU A 227 -13.90 20.26 -23.46
CA GLU A 227 -14.71 20.06 -22.25
C GLU A 227 -15.23 21.37 -21.70
N THR A 228 -14.39 22.40 -21.60
CA THR A 228 -14.80 23.74 -21.15
C THR A 228 -15.88 24.31 -22.06
N VAL A 229 -15.71 24.23 -23.38
CA VAL A 229 -16.72 24.75 -24.36
C VAL A 229 -18.09 24.10 -24.14
N VAL A 230 -18.14 22.77 -23.93
CA VAL A 230 -19.40 22.07 -23.67
C VAL A 230 -19.98 22.43 -22.32
N ALA A 231 -19.13 22.57 -21.29
CA ALA A 231 -19.56 22.95 -19.95
C ALA A 231 -20.15 24.38 -19.91
N ASP A 232 -19.51 25.33 -20.61
CA ASP A 232 -19.97 26.72 -20.71
C ASP A 232 -21.32 26.79 -21.45
N HIS A 233 -21.45 26.02 -22.53
CA HIS A 233 -22.72 25.91 -23.24
C HIS A 233 -23.82 25.30 -22.35
N ALA A 234 -23.54 24.23 -21.65
CA ALA A 234 -24.47 23.59 -20.71
C ALA A 234 -24.96 24.60 -19.64
N SER A 235 -24.03 25.36 -19.05
CA SER A 235 -24.35 26.41 -18.07
C SER A 235 -25.20 27.53 -18.67
N ALA A 236 -24.86 28.00 -19.85
CA ALA A 236 -25.60 29.06 -20.55
C ALA A 236 -27.05 28.65 -20.90
N GLN A 237 -27.24 27.40 -21.29
CA GLN A 237 -28.55 26.83 -21.65
C GLN A 237 -29.30 26.26 -20.44
N ARG A 238 -28.68 26.21 -19.25
CA ARG A 238 -29.22 25.60 -18.02
C ARG A 238 -29.62 24.13 -18.18
N ILE A 239 -28.81 23.39 -18.90
CA ILE A 239 -28.94 21.94 -19.11
C ILE A 239 -27.74 21.20 -18.52
N SER A 240 -27.84 19.88 -18.36
CA SER A 240 -26.72 19.06 -17.89
C SER A 240 -25.58 19.00 -18.92
N PHE A 241 -24.37 18.71 -18.45
CA PHE A 241 -23.22 18.51 -19.34
C PHE A 241 -23.46 17.41 -20.36
N PHE A 242 -24.12 16.31 -19.96
CA PHE A 242 -24.45 15.21 -20.86
C PHE A 242 -25.50 15.60 -21.91
N ALA A 243 -26.49 16.40 -21.51
CA ALA A 243 -27.47 16.94 -22.46
C ALA A 243 -26.81 17.85 -23.52
N ALA A 244 -25.87 18.70 -23.12
CA ALA A 244 -25.10 19.53 -24.04
C ALA A 244 -24.18 18.67 -24.94
N ALA A 245 -23.54 17.62 -24.40
CA ALA A 245 -22.75 16.68 -25.18
C ALA A 245 -23.60 15.91 -26.21
N ARG A 246 -24.81 15.53 -25.84
CA ARG A 246 -25.79 14.87 -26.70
C ARG A 246 -26.28 15.80 -27.82
N ALA A 247 -26.56 17.09 -27.52
CA ALA A 247 -26.89 18.08 -28.51
C ALA A 247 -25.77 18.29 -29.53
N ALA A 248 -24.52 18.42 -29.05
CA ALA A 248 -23.33 18.51 -29.91
C ALA A 248 -23.14 17.30 -30.83
N ALA A 249 -23.49 16.10 -30.35
CA ALA A 249 -23.40 14.86 -31.10
C ALA A 249 -24.50 14.73 -32.18
N ALA A 250 -25.72 15.18 -31.85
CA ALA A 250 -26.87 15.08 -32.72
C ALA A 250 -26.84 16.14 -33.86
N GLU A 251 -26.47 17.38 -33.54
CA GLU A 251 -26.45 18.50 -34.48
C GLU A 251 -25.11 19.23 -34.45
N PRO A 252 -24.21 18.97 -35.42
CA PRO A 252 -22.95 19.68 -35.53
C PRO A 252 -23.17 21.20 -35.67
N GLY A 253 -22.60 21.98 -34.74
CA GLY A 253 -22.77 23.43 -34.67
C GLY A 253 -23.74 23.93 -33.59
N SER A 254 -24.52 23.05 -32.96
CA SER A 254 -25.40 23.40 -31.83
C SER A 254 -24.64 23.91 -30.61
N VAL A 255 -23.37 23.52 -30.44
CA VAL A 255 -22.46 24.03 -29.41
C VAL A 255 -21.42 24.94 -30.07
N PRO A 256 -21.56 26.26 -29.98
CA PRO A 256 -20.64 27.21 -30.61
C PRO A 256 -19.21 27.04 -30.10
N GLY A 257 -18.22 27.03 -31.00
CA GLY A 257 -16.80 26.90 -30.65
C GLY A 257 -16.30 25.46 -30.52
N LEU A 258 -17.17 24.45 -30.64
CA LEU A 258 -16.77 23.05 -30.64
C LEU A 258 -16.36 22.60 -32.04
N GLY A 259 -15.09 22.25 -32.26
CA GLY A 259 -14.56 21.80 -33.53
C GLY A 259 -15.07 20.42 -33.98
N ALA A 260 -15.17 20.19 -35.29
CA ALA A 260 -15.69 18.94 -35.88
C ALA A 260 -15.01 17.65 -35.35
N ALA A 261 -13.70 17.70 -35.08
CA ALA A 261 -12.98 16.55 -34.51
C ALA A 261 -13.44 16.25 -33.08
N ALA A 262 -13.77 17.26 -32.27
CA ALA A 262 -14.32 17.08 -30.94
C ALA A 262 -15.76 16.54 -31.01
N VAL A 263 -16.60 17.06 -31.89
CA VAL A 263 -17.98 16.56 -32.13
C VAL A 263 -17.99 15.04 -32.35
N LYS A 264 -17.11 14.51 -33.22
CA LYS A 264 -17.00 13.05 -33.41
C LYS A 264 -16.70 12.27 -32.13
N LYS A 265 -15.85 12.80 -31.28
CA LYS A 265 -15.48 12.14 -30.00
C LYS A 265 -16.62 12.17 -29.00
N TYR A 266 -17.36 13.29 -28.93
CA TYR A 266 -18.56 13.38 -28.12
C TYR A 266 -19.66 12.44 -28.65
N ALA A 267 -19.85 12.32 -29.95
CA ALA A 267 -20.78 11.37 -30.54
C ALA A 267 -20.44 9.91 -30.19
N GLN A 268 -19.15 9.55 -30.20
CA GLN A 268 -18.71 8.23 -29.75
C GLN A 268 -18.96 8.00 -28.24
N PHE A 269 -18.73 9.02 -27.41
CA PHE A 269 -18.99 8.94 -25.98
C PHE A 269 -20.49 8.80 -25.69
N VAL A 270 -21.33 9.61 -26.30
CA VAL A 270 -22.80 9.56 -26.18
C VAL A 270 -23.31 8.19 -26.59
N LYS A 271 -22.86 7.69 -27.78
CA LYS A 271 -23.23 6.36 -28.24
C LYS A 271 -22.85 5.26 -27.24
N LEU A 272 -21.65 5.31 -26.69
CA LEU A 272 -21.21 4.36 -25.65
C LEU A 272 -22.15 4.36 -24.44
N MET A 273 -22.52 5.54 -23.96
CA MET A 273 -23.42 5.67 -22.81
C MET A 273 -24.82 5.16 -23.12
N ASP A 274 -25.31 5.40 -24.33
CA ASP A 274 -26.62 4.89 -24.78
C ASP A 274 -26.60 3.35 -24.95
N ASP A 275 -25.50 2.78 -25.46
CA ASP A 275 -25.32 1.34 -25.61
C ASP A 275 -25.24 0.63 -24.24
N LEU A 276 -24.65 1.29 -23.22
CA LEU A 276 -24.54 0.76 -21.85
C LEU A 276 -25.84 0.90 -21.04
N ALA A 277 -26.74 1.78 -21.43
CA ALA A 277 -28.03 2.02 -20.76
C ALA A 277 -29.12 1.04 -21.19
N GLN A 278 -28.91 0.24 -22.23
CA GLN A 278 -29.81 -0.82 -22.74
C GLN A 278 -29.63 -2.10 -21.94
#